data_89b8849b1e7670c9cca9983bdda4eb17
#
_entry.id   89b8849b1e7670c9cca9983bdda4eb17
#
_cell.length_a   1.000
_cell.length_b   1.000
_cell.length_c   1.000
_cell.angle_alpha   90.00
_cell.angle_beta   90.00
_cell.angle_gamma   90.00
#
_symmetry.space_group_name_H-M   'P 1'
#
loop_
_entity.id
_entity.type
_entity.pdbx_description
1 polymer ?
#
loop_
_entity_poly.entity_id
_entity_poly.type
_entity_poly.pdbx_seq_one_letter_code
_entity_poly.pdbx_strand_id
1 'polypeptide(L)'
;IDDLVVLGKIKQLERSGEWDLIVVDGPAAGHAITFLTSAAGLRDAVRSGPVRSQADEVLELLADADRTQVVLVTLPESTPVNELIETAYAVEERVGVRLGPVVVNQVDVVGDLPDPTTVSFGRARAQVDDAIAAAGFRRERMSAQADEMARLATEVALPRIVLPRRAVAGLTADDVDALAS
;
A
#
# COMPACT_ATOMS: atom_id res chain seq x y z
N ILE A 1 -9.22 -13.31 -18.37
CA ILE A 1 -10.44 -14.07 -17.97
C ILE A 1 -10.40 -14.32 -16.47
N ASP A 2 -9.24 -14.67 -15.90
CA ASP A 2 -9.10 -14.99 -14.48
C ASP A 2 -9.45 -13.81 -13.58
N ASP A 3 -9.02 -12.60 -13.93
CA ASP A 3 -9.31 -11.36 -13.19
C ASP A 3 -10.81 -11.11 -13.07
N LEU A 4 -11.56 -11.35 -14.14
CA LEU A 4 -13.01 -11.18 -14.12
C LEU A 4 -13.72 -12.21 -13.24
N VAL A 5 -13.21 -13.44 -13.19
CA VAL A 5 -13.75 -14.48 -12.29
C VAL A 5 -13.55 -14.06 -10.84
N VAL A 6 -12.38 -13.51 -10.51
CA VAL A 6 -12.10 -12.98 -9.17
C VAL A 6 -13.03 -11.82 -8.82
N LEU A 7 -13.15 -10.82 -9.70
CA LEU A 7 -14.06 -9.67 -9.52
C LEU A 7 -15.53 -10.13 -9.40
N GLY A 8 -15.94 -11.11 -10.19
CA GLY A 8 -17.25 -11.73 -10.10
C GLY A 8 -17.50 -12.43 -8.75
N LYS A 9 -16.46 -13.07 -8.19
CA LYS A 9 -16.53 -13.69 -6.87
C LYS A 9 -16.62 -12.67 -5.75
N ILE A 10 -15.83 -11.59 -5.84
CA ILE A 10 -15.90 -10.47 -4.88
C ILE A 10 -17.30 -9.88 -4.86
N LYS A 11 -17.88 -9.60 -6.03
CA LYS A 11 -19.26 -9.13 -6.15
C LYS A 11 -20.29 -10.11 -5.53
N GLN A 12 -20.09 -11.42 -5.72
CA GLN A 12 -20.96 -12.43 -5.13
C GLN A 12 -20.89 -12.43 -3.59
N LEU A 13 -19.69 -12.31 -3.04
CA LEU A 13 -19.47 -12.24 -1.60
C LEU A 13 -20.08 -10.97 -0.99
N GLU A 14 -19.91 -9.83 -1.65
CA GLU A 14 -20.49 -8.56 -1.22
C GLU A 14 -22.04 -8.65 -1.22
N ARG A 15 -22.64 -9.19 -2.28
CA ARG A 15 -24.10 -9.35 -2.36
C ARG A 15 -24.68 -10.36 -1.39
N SER A 16 -23.90 -11.28 -0.85
CA SER A 16 -24.40 -12.23 0.15
C SER A 16 -24.81 -11.56 1.45
N GLY A 17 -24.23 -10.40 1.77
CA GLY A 17 -24.48 -9.70 3.03
C GLY A 17 -23.98 -10.45 4.27
N GLU A 18 -23.14 -11.46 4.08
CA GLU A 18 -22.57 -12.26 5.18
C GLU A 18 -21.38 -11.57 5.85
N TRP A 19 -20.81 -10.54 5.19
CA TRP A 19 -19.57 -9.89 5.61
C TRP A 19 -19.76 -8.39 5.72
N ASP A 20 -19.36 -7.82 6.85
CA ASP A 20 -19.36 -6.36 7.06
C ASP A 20 -18.22 -5.68 6.28
N LEU A 21 -17.11 -6.39 6.05
CA LEU A 21 -15.94 -5.92 5.32
C LEU A 21 -15.31 -7.07 4.54
N ILE A 22 -14.96 -6.80 3.29
CA ILE A 22 -14.19 -7.70 2.43
C ILE A 22 -12.88 -7.02 2.05
N VAL A 23 -11.76 -7.59 2.48
CA VAL A 23 -10.42 -7.11 2.11
C VAL A 23 -9.88 -8.01 1.01
N VAL A 24 -9.50 -7.41 -0.12
CA VAL A 24 -8.90 -8.11 -1.24
C VAL A 24 -7.42 -7.74 -1.30
N ASP A 25 -6.55 -8.74 -1.09
CA ASP A 25 -5.12 -8.58 -1.31
C ASP A 25 -4.87 -8.55 -2.83
N GLY A 26 -4.74 -7.34 -3.35
CA GLY A 26 -4.64 -7.09 -4.77
C GLY A 26 -3.24 -7.37 -5.34
N PRO A 27 -3.11 -7.52 -6.66
CA PRO A 27 -1.81 -7.69 -7.30
C PRO A 27 -0.96 -6.41 -7.19
N ALA A 28 0.35 -6.55 -7.44
CA ALA A 28 1.27 -5.42 -7.49
C ALA A 28 0.82 -4.34 -8.49
N ALA A 29 1.23 -3.09 -8.26
CA ALA A 29 0.78 -1.89 -8.96
C ALA A 29 0.65 -2.02 -10.49
N GLY A 30 1.64 -2.61 -11.17
CA GLY A 30 1.61 -2.80 -12.62
C GLY A 30 0.48 -3.72 -13.12
N HIS A 31 0.04 -4.68 -12.31
CA HIS A 31 -1.08 -5.57 -12.63
C HIS A 31 -2.42 -5.10 -12.05
N ALA A 32 -2.41 -4.26 -11.04
CA ALA A 32 -3.62 -3.78 -10.39
C ALA A 32 -4.53 -3.02 -11.34
N ILE A 33 -3.99 -2.15 -12.19
CA ILE A 33 -4.75 -1.42 -13.20
C ILE A 33 -5.39 -2.38 -14.21
N THR A 34 -4.65 -3.37 -14.71
CA THR A 34 -5.18 -4.38 -15.63
C THR A 34 -6.28 -5.20 -14.96
N PHE A 35 -6.10 -5.60 -13.71
CA PHE A 35 -7.10 -6.31 -12.92
C PHE A 35 -8.40 -5.49 -12.79
N LEU A 36 -8.30 -4.24 -12.36
CA LEU A 36 -9.45 -3.37 -12.15
C LEU A 36 -10.16 -2.97 -13.45
N THR A 37 -9.42 -2.84 -14.56
CA THR A 37 -10.00 -2.50 -15.87
C THR A 37 -10.51 -3.70 -16.68
N SER A 38 -10.26 -4.93 -16.21
CA SER A 38 -10.63 -6.16 -16.93
C SER A 38 -12.14 -6.25 -17.24
N ALA A 39 -12.99 -5.80 -16.31
CA ALA A 39 -14.44 -5.76 -16.50
C ALA A 39 -14.86 -4.75 -17.60
N ALA A 40 -14.20 -3.59 -17.67
CA ALA A 40 -14.46 -2.60 -18.72
C ALA A 40 -14.06 -3.14 -20.10
N GLY A 41 -12.88 -3.74 -20.21
CA GLY A 41 -12.43 -4.37 -21.45
C GLY A 41 -13.37 -5.48 -21.94
N LEU A 42 -13.90 -6.29 -21.02
CA LEU A 42 -14.86 -7.32 -21.38
C LEU A 42 -16.21 -6.73 -21.81
N ARG A 43 -16.72 -5.74 -21.09
CA ARG A 43 -17.97 -5.05 -21.47
C ARG A 43 -17.88 -4.49 -22.89
N ASP A 44 -16.74 -3.92 -23.27
CA ASP A 44 -16.54 -3.32 -24.59
C ASP A 44 -16.38 -4.39 -25.69
N ALA A 45 -15.86 -5.56 -25.35
CA ALA A 45 -15.71 -6.69 -26.28
C ALA A 45 -17.02 -7.44 -26.57
N VAL A 46 -18.00 -7.36 -25.65
CA VAL A 46 -19.26 -8.15 -25.73
C VAL A 46 -20.46 -7.24 -25.94
N ARG A 47 -21.21 -7.44 -27.04
CA ARG A 47 -22.35 -6.58 -27.38
C ARG A 47 -23.57 -6.75 -26.48
N SER A 48 -23.87 -7.97 -26.04
CA SER A 48 -25.05 -8.29 -25.21
C SER A 48 -24.92 -9.66 -24.58
N GLY A 49 -25.81 -9.97 -23.63
CA GLY A 49 -25.92 -11.28 -23.00
C GLY A 49 -25.37 -11.33 -21.56
N PRO A 50 -25.41 -12.52 -20.91
CA PRO A 50 -25.10 -12.67 -19.48
C PRO A 50 -23.69 -12.18 -19.10
N VAL A 51 -22.73 -12.35 -20.00
CA VAL A 51 -21.32 -11.91 -19.77
C VAL A 51 -21.23 -10.39 -19.68
N ARG A 52 -21.96 -9.68 -20.55
CA ARG A 52 -22.03 -8.22 -20.48
C ARG A 52 -22.69 -7.75 -19.19
N SER A 53 -23.84 -8.34 -18.82
CA SER A 53 -24.48 -8.00 -17.56
C SER A 53 -23.59 -8.22 -16.34
N GLN A 54 -22.81 -9.30 -16.33
CA GLN A 54 -21.83 -9.54 -15.27
C GLN A 54 -20.75 -8.47 -15.21
N ALA A 55 -20.23 -8.03 -16.36
CA ALA A 55 -19.24 -6.97 -16.42
C ALA A 55 -19.82 -5.62 -15.97
N ASP A 56 -21.04 -5.29 -16.38
CA ASP A 56 -21.74 -4.06 -15.98
C ASP A 56 -21.95 -4.02 -14.46
N GLU A 57 -22.35 -5.14 -13.84
CA GLU A 57 -22.55 -5.24 -12.39
C GLU A 57 -21.23 -5.13 -11.59
N VAL A 58 -20.11 -5.62 -12.15
CA VAL A 58 -18.79 -5.43 -11.54
C VAL A 58 -18.37 -3.97 -11.62
N LEU A 59 -18.58 -3.33 -12.77
CA LEU A 59 -18.26 -1.91 -12.95
C LEU A 59 -19.10 -1.02 -12.03
N GLU A 60 -20.37 -1.34 -11.84
CA GLU A 60 -21.25 -0.65 -10.88
C GLU A 60 -20.70 -0.78 -9.45
N LEU A 61 -20.28 -1.99 -9.02
CA LEU A 61 -19.66 -2.20 -7.72
C LEU A 61 -18.39 -1.38 -7.55
N LEU A 62 -17.50 -1.39 -8.55
CA LEU A 62 -16.22 -0.67 -8.50
C LEU A 62 -16.42 0.86 -8.48
N ALA A 63 -17.42 1.38 -9.20
CA ALA A 63 -17.71 2.81 -9.26
C ALA A 63 -18.43 3.36 -8.03
N ASP A 64 -19.01 2.51 -7.20
CA ASP A 64 -19.73 2.90 -5.99
C ASP A 64 -18.74 3.17 -4.85
N ALA A 65 -18.53 4.45 -4.55
CA ALA A 65 -17.59 4.92 -3.54
C ALA A 65 -17.94 4.52 -2.09
N ASP A 66 -19.20 4.15 -1.83
CA ASP A 66 -19.66 3.69 -0.52
C ASP A 66 -19.45 2.17 -0.34
N ARG A 67 -19.25 1.44 -1.45
CA ARG A 67 -19.07 -0.01 -1.47
C ARG A 67 -17.65 -0.44 -1.76
N THR A 68 -16.90 0.34 -2.53
CA THR A 68 -15.55 -0.04 -2.97
C THR A 68 -14.57 1.13 -2.87
N GLN A 69 -13.40 0.84 -2.32
CA GLN A 69 -12.26 1.75 -2.37
C GLN A 69 -10.96 0.97 -2.55
N VAL A 70 -10.00 1.60 -3.19
CA VAL A 70 -8.64 1.08 -3.33
C VAL A 70 -7.74 1.74 -2.30
N VAL A 71 -7.08 0.94 -1.47
CA VAL A 71 -6.05 1.38 -0.54
C VAL A 71 -4.69 1.07 -1.15
N LEU A 72 -3.89 2.10 -1.39
CA LEU A 72 -2.55 1.96 -1.92
C LEU A 72 -1.55 1.77 -0.77
N VAL A 73 -0.64 0.82 -0.92
CA VAL A 73 0.39 0.51 0.07
C VAL A 73 1.77 0.72 -0.54
N THR A 74 2.64 1.43 0.15
CA THR A 74 4.02 1.69 -0.30
C THR A 74 5.03 1.55 0.82
N LEU A 75 6.30 1.49 0.44
CA LEU A 75 7.43 1.72 1.33
C LEU A 75 7.92 3.18 1.16
N PRO A 76 8.50 3.80 2.19
CA PRO A 76 9.06 5.16 2.09
C PRO A 76 10.40 5.16 1.37
N GLU A 77 10.41 4.69 0.13
CA GLU A 77 11.58 4.54 -0.74
C GLU A 77 11.23 5.08 -2.14
N SER A 78 12.22 5.59 -2.86
CA SER A 78 12.00 6.34 -4.10
C SER A 78 11.20 5.56 -5.16
N THR A 79 11.58 4.30 -5.44
CA THR A 79 10.89 3.49 -6.45
C THR A 79 9.44 3.15 -6.05
N PRO A 80 9.15 2.60 -4.84
CA PRO A 80 7.78 2.34 -4.42
C PRO A 80 6.89 3.59 -4.38
N VAL A 81 7.44 4.74 -3.98
CA VAL A 81 6.69 6.01 -3.97
C VAL A 81 6.36 6.47 -5.39
N ASN A 82 7.30 6.36 -6.35
CA ASN A 82 7.02 6.65 -7.76
C ASN A 82 5.91 5.76 -8.31
N GLU A 83 6.02 4.44 -8.10
CA GLU A 83 5.01 3.47 -8.54
C GLU A 83 3.63 3.76 -7.94
N LEU A 84 3.58 4.15 -6.67
CA LEU A 84 2.32 4.52 -6.03
C LEU A 84 1.71 5.78 -6.65
N ILE A 85 2.49 6.83 -6.87
CA ILE A 85 2.01 8.08 -7.49
C ILE A 85 1.44 7.78 -8.88
N GLU A 86 2.17 7.06 -9.72
CA GLU A 86 1.71 6.66 -11.05
C GLU A 86 0.43 5.81 -10.99
N THR A 87 0.36 4.88 -10.02
CA THR A 87 -0.82 4.03 -9.82
C THR A 87 -2.01 4.83 -9.34
N ALA A 88 -1.83 5.79 -8.44
CA ALA A 88 -2.91 6.64 -7.96
C ALA A 88 -3.57 7.40 -9.13
N TYR A 89 -2.78 8.06 -9.96
CA TYR A 89 -3.28 8.74 -11.17
C TYR A 89 -3.97 7.78 -12.13
N ALA A 90 -3.38 6.59 -12.34
CA ALA A 90 -3.98 5.62 -13.25
C ALA A 90 -5.32 5.04 -12.72
N VAL A 91 -5.47 4.87 -11.41
CA VAL A 91 -6.73 4.44 -10.79
C VAL A 91 -7.79 5.53 -10.96
N GLU A 92 -7.46 6.78 -10.71
CA GLU A 92 -8.41 7.89 -10.88
C GLU A 92 -8.82 8.08 -12.34
N GLU A 93 -7.88 8.10 -13.27
CA GLU A 93 -8.16 8.43 -14.67
C GLU A 93 -8.78 7.27 -15.47
N ARG A 94 -8.36 6.01 -15.18
CA ARG A 94 -8.71 4.87 -16.03
C ARG A 94 -9.74 3.94 -15.42
N VAL A 95 -9.76 3.85 -14.09
CA VAL A 95 -10.63 2.91 -13.39
C VAL A 95 -11.85 3.61 -12.81
N GLY A 96 -11.67 4.81 -12.26
CA GLY A 96 -12.73 5.58 -11.63
C GLY A 96 -13.19 5.01 -10.29
N VAL A 97 -12.35 4.18 -9.63
CA VAL A 97 -12.60 3.66 -8.28
C VAL A 97 -12.09 4.68 -7.27
N ARG A 98 -12.83 4.87 -6.18
CA ARG A 98 -12.42 5.75 -5.09
C ARG A 98 -11.09 5.28 -4.49
N LEU A 99 -10.15 6.21 -4.32
CA LEU A 99 -8.95 5.98 -3.51
C LEU A 99 -9.25 6.22 -2.03
N GLY A 100 -8.86 5.26 -1.21
CA GLY A 100 -8.82 5.37 0.25
C GLY A 100 -7.51 5.99 0.73
N PRO A 101 -7.18 5.88 2.04
CA PRO A 101 -5.92 6.36 2.57
C PRO A 101 -4.74 5.58 1.97
N VAL A 102 -3.59 6.26 1.86
CA VAL A 102 -2.32 5.61 1.51
C VAL A 102 -1.70 5.01 2.77
N VAL A 103 -1.29 3.75 2.72
CA VAL A 103 -0.53 3.10 3.79
C VAL A 103 0.96 3.18 3.47
N VAL A 104 1.74 3.88 4.30
CA VAL A 104 3.20 3.89 4.21
C VAL A 104 3.74 2.89 5.23
N ASN A 105 4.21 1.76 4.73
CA ASN A 105 4.65 0.64 5.57
C ASN A 105 6.15 0.70 5.87
N GLN A 106 6.58 0.11 6.96
CA GLN A 106 7.98 -0.02 7.37
C GLN A 106 8.73 1.31 7.53
N VAL A 107 8.07 2.33 8.05
CA VAL A 107 8.73 3.60 8.38
C VAL A 107 9.63 3.42 9.59
N ASP A 108 10.89 3.79 9.47
CA ASP A 108 11.81 3.80 10.61
C ASP A 108 11.41 4.92 11.57
N VAL A 109 10.99 4.55 12.76
CA VAL A 109 10.63 5.51 13.81
C VAL A 109 11.90 6.07 14.45
N VAL A 110 11.91 7.37 14.66
CA VAL A 110 12.97 8.04 15.42
C VAL A 110 12.95 7.52 16.86
N GLY A 111 13.79 6.53 17.17
CA GLY A 111 14.22 6.32 18.55
C GLY A 111 15.42 7.25 18.78
N ASP A 112 15.64 7.68 20.03
CA ASP A 112 16.84 8.41 20.42
C ASP A 112 18.08 7.56 20.09
N LEU A 113 18.58 7.72 18.85
CA LEU A 113 19.90 7.18 18.53
C LEU A 113 20.90 8.05 19.28
N PRO A 114 21.62 7.51 20.27
CA PRO A 114 22.61 8.28 20.98
C PRO A 114 23.61 8.85 20.00
N ASP A 115 24.03 10.08 20.22
CA ASP A 115 25.14 10.67 19.44
C ASP A 115 26.37 9.77 19.61
N PRO A 116 26.89 9.17 18.54
CA PRO A 116 28.02 8.25 18.64
C PRO A 116 29.28 8.91 19.21
N THR A 117 29.37 10.25 19.19
CA THR A 117 30.47 10.98 19.82
C THR A 117 30.37 11.05 21.35
N THR A 118 29.17 10.80 21.91
CA THR A 118 28.90 10.85 23.34
C THR A 118 28.94 9.51 24.05
N VAL A 119 28.93 8.39 23.28
CA VAL A 119 28.91 7.04 23.80
C VAL A 119 30.34 6.55 24.05
N SER A 120 30.69 6.31 25.33
CA SER A 120 31.98 5.72 25.72
C SER A 120 31.87 4.19 25.67
N PHE A 121 32.49 3.60 24.70
CA PHE A 121 32.56 2.15 24.56
C PHE A 121 33.95 1.68 25.05
N GLY A 122 34.12 1.12 26.14
CA GLY A 122 35.37 0.62 26.73
C GLY A 122 36.41 0.07 25.73
N ARG A 123 36.94 -1.15 25.89
CA ARG A 123 38.07 -1.69 25.09
C ARG A 123 37.73 -2.21 23.68
N ALA A 124 36.49 -2.09 23.20
CA ALA A 124 36.04 -2.70 21.94
C ALA A 124 35.98 -1.69 20.77
N ARG A 125 37.12 -1.12 20.41
CA ARG A 125 37.21 -0.04 19.40
C ARG A 125 36.63 -0.40 18.03
N ALA A 126 36.84 -1.62 17.54
CA ALA A 126 36.29 -2.07 16.24
C ALA A 126 34.75 -2.16 16.27
N GLN A 127 34.16 -2.62 17.39
CA GLN A 127 32.70 -2.66 17.56
C GLN A 127 32.08 -1.27 17.66
N VAL A 128 32.85 -0.29 18.11
CA VAL A 128 32.44 1.13 18.12
C VAL A 128 32.35 1.70 16.72
N ASP A 129 33.36 1.44 15.90
CA ASP A 129 33.39 1.93 14.52
C ASP A 129 32.25 1.34 13.69
N ASP A 130 31.93 0.05 13.87
CA ASP A 130 30.79 -0.61 13.25
C ASP A 130 29.45 -0.03 13.73
N ALA A 131 29.31 0.26 15.02
CA ALA A 131 28.11 0.87 15.59
C ALA A 131 27.91 2.30 15.09
N ILE A 132 28.98 3.09 14.96
CA ILE A 132 28.95 4.44 14.40
C ILE A 132 28.51 4.39 12.92
N ALA A 133 29.09 3.47 12.14
CA ALA A 133 28.71 3.30 10.75
C ALA A 133 27.25 2.90 10.57
N ALA A 134 26.77 1.95 11.40
CA ALA A 134 25.36 1.52 11.41
C ALA A 134 24.41 2.67 11.81
N ALA A 135 24.77 3.46 12.80
CA ALA A 135 24.00 4.64 13.20
C ALA A 135 23.98 5.72 12.09
N GLY A 136 25.10 5.93 11.41
CA GLY A 136 25.21 6.83 10.25
C GLY A 136 24.28 6.39 9.14
N PHE A 137 24.36 5.13 8.71
CA PHE A 137 23.50 4.55 7.69
C PHE A 137 22.01 4.68 8.05
N ARG A 138 21.66 4.42 9.30
CA ARG A 138 20.27 4.55 9.75
C ARG A 138 19.78 6.00 9.66
N ARG A 139 20.59 6.98 10.04
CA ARG A 139 20.22 8.40 9.92
C ARG A 139 20.01 8.83 8.47
N GLU A 140 20.92 8.44 7.57
CA GLU A 140 20.79 8.72 6.14
C GLU A 140 19.51 8.11 5.56
N ARG A 141 19.23 6.86 5.93
CA ARG A 141 18.00 6.19 5.52
C ARG A 141 16.74 6.90 6.05
N MET A 142 16.73 7.31 7.32
CA MET A 142 15.61 8.04 7.91
C MET A 142 15.39 9.40 7.24
N SER A 143 16.48 10.10 6.88
CA SER A 143 16.41 11.36 6.12
C SER A 143 15.79 11.12 4.75
N ALA A 144 16.27 10.11 4.02
CA ALA A 144 15.73 9.75 2.72
C ALA A 144 14.23 9.36 2.80
N GLN A 145 13.83 8.61 3.85
CA GLN A 145 12.41 8.29 4.08
C GLN A 145 11.57 9.54 4.34
N ALA A 146 12.08 10.50 5.11
CA ALA A 146 11.38 11.75 5.38
C ALA A 146 11.17 12.57 4.09
N ASP A 147 12.17 12.62 3.21
CA ASP A 147 12.09 13.29 1.93
C ASP A 147 11.03 12.64 1.02
N GLU A 148 11.01 11.31 0.93
CA GLU A 148 10.01 10.58 0.14
C GLU A 148 8.60 10.72 0.70
N MET A 149 8.43 10.71 2.01
CA MET A 149 7.14 10.97 2.64
C MET A 149 6.64 12.40 2.41
N ALA A 150 7.54 13.40 2.40
CA ALA A 150 7.21 14.79 2.08
C ALA A 150 6.80 14.92 0.60
N ARG A 151 7.52 14.26 -0.31
CA ARG A 151 7.19 14.20 -1.73
C ARG A 151 5.82 13.56 -1.95
N LEU A 152 5.57 12.39 -1.37
CA LEU A 152 4.28 11.71 -1.43
C LEU A 152 3.15 12.60 -0.92
N ALA A 153 3.39 13.38 0.14
CA ALA A 153 2.41 14.32 0.69
C ALA A 153 2.04 15.44 -0.28
N THR A 154 2.98 15.84 -1.13
CA THR A 154 2.78 16.91 -2.12
C THR A 154 2.09 16.40 -3.38
N GLU A 155 2.48 15.19 -3.83
CA GLU A 155 1.99 14.62 -5.09
C GLU A 155 0.62 13.93 -4.95
N VAL A 156 0.31 13.37 -3.79
CA VAL A 156 -0.93 12.62 -3.54
C VAL A 156 -1.65 13.18 -2.32
N ALA A 157 -2.72 13.93 -2.55
CA ALA A 157 -3.51 14.62 -1.53
C ALA A 157 -4.51 13.68 -0.82
N LEU A 158 -4.06 12.49 -0.40
CA LEU A 158 -4.85 11.51 0.34
C LEU A 158 -4.40 11.42 1.81
N PRO A 159 -5.31 11.04 2.73
CA PRO A 159 -4.92 10.69 4.10
C PRO A 159 -3.88 9.59 4.11
N ARG A 160 -2.98 9.60 5.09
CA ARG A 160 -1.92 8.60 5.22
C ARG A 160 -2.01 7.86 6.55
N ILE A 161 -1.80 6.55 6.48
CA ILE A 161 -1.60 5.67 7.62
C ILE A 161 -0.13 5.26 7.61
N VAL A 162 0.59 5.55 8.67
CA VAL A 162 2.01 5.24 8.79
C VAL A 162 2.19 4.03 9.70
N LEU A 163 2.75 2.96 9.16
CA LEU A 163 3.07 1.76 9.92
C LEU A 163 4.58 1.70 10.23
N PRO A 164 4.96 1.69 11.51
CA PRO A 164 6.35 1.64 11.89
C PRO A 164 6.99 0.29 11.54
N ARG A 165 8.28 0.33 11.22
CA ARG A 165 9.09 -0.88 11.07
C ARG A 165 9.18 -1.62 12.40
N ARG A 166 8.83 -2.91 12.39
CA ARG A 166 9.03 -3.81 13.52
C ARG A 166 10.33 -4.59 13.34
N ALA A 167 11.20 -4.55 14.35
CA ALA A 167 12.49 -5.26 14.31
C ALA A 167 12.32 -6.71 14.80
N VAL A 168 11.43 -7.46 14.14
CA VAL A 168 11.10 -8.85 14.47
C VAL A 168 11.23 -9.75 13.23
N ALA A 169 11.54 -11.01 13.42
CA ALA A 169 11.69 -11.97 12.33
C ALA A 169 10.37 -12.47 11.74
N GLY A 170 9.24 -12.10 12.33
CA GLY A 170 7.87 -12.40 11.89
C GLY A 170 6.91 -11.67 12.80
N LEU A 171 5.75 -11.27 12.28
CA LEU A 171 4.72 -10.60 13.07
C LEU A 171 3.90 -11.63 13.84
N THR A 172 3.68 -11.36 15.12
CA THR A 172 2.72 -12.06 15.98
C THR A 172 1.38 -11.32 15.96
N ALA A 173 0.32 -11.93 16.52
CA ALA A 173 -0.97 -11.26 16.68
C ALA A 173 -0.83 -9.96 17.52
N ASP A 174 -0.03 -10.00 18.59
CA ASP A 174 0.23 -8.82 19.44
C ASP A 174 0.95 -7.70 18.68
N ASP A 175 1.83 -8.04 17.72
CA ASP A 175 2.47 -7.04 16.86
C ASP A 175 1.46 -6.40 15.90
N VAL A 176 0.51 -7.17 15.39
CA VAL A 176 -0.58 -6.65 14.53
C VAL A 176 -1.49 -5.72 15.33
N ASP A 177 -1.90 -6.12 16.54
CA ASP A 177 -2.71 -5.28 17.43
C ASP A 177 -2.00 -3.98 17.79
N ALA A 178 -0.68 -4.04 18.02
CA ALA A 178 0.13 -2.84 18.29
C ALA A 178 0.32 -1.93 17.06
N LEU A 179 0.15 -2.43 15.83
CA LEU A 179 0.16 -1.62 14.61
C LEU A 179 -1.21 -1.00 14.33
N ALA A 180 -2.28 -1.58 14.87
CA ALA A 180 -3.66 -1.11 14.70
C ALA A 180 -4.08 -0.03 15.72
N SER A 181 -3.27 0.16 16.78
CA SER A 181 -3.52 1.12 17.87
C SER A 181 -2.86 2.47 17.63
#